data_f7dbfeb8f8348accfaa2dd7e512c0e2f
#
_entry.id   f7dbfeb8f8348accfaa2dd7e512c0e2f
#
_cell.length_a   1.000
_cell.length_b   1.000
_cell.length_c   1.000
_cell.angle_alpha   90.00
_cell.angle_beta   90.00
_cell.angle_gamma   90.00
#
_symmetry.space_group_name_H-M   'P 1'
#
loop_
_entity.id
_entity.type
_entity.pdbx_description
1 polymer ?
#
loop_
_entity_poly.entity_id
_entity_poly.type
_entity_poly.pdbx_seq_one_letter_code
_entity_poly.pdbx_strand_id
1 'polypeptide(L)'
;MHKKYGIRLVCTVLAGILSLQLCACGGAGDVSVQQTAPVGEDASQEVPASLTAETASRETAPETATAEEIKEIVGAVSYDYEQELNIIDDNYRNYYEIFVYSFYDSDGDGIGDLGGVIEKLDYIKDMGFNGIWLMPIMQSTTYHKYDVTDYCSIDTEYGTMEDFERLVEECHKRDIRIIIDFVINHSSSKHQWFVDACEYLKKLPEGQEPDLDECPYVDYYHFAREQVNGDYYNVSGSDWYYEGVFWSEMPDLNLGSETLRAELEDVSRFWIDKGIDGFRMDAAMHFEENDIAFNTEALNWLYSFCTGLNPDFYMVSEVWANKATITNYYASGTPSMFNFDLADTEGKLIKAARGNYKAANLVENMVGYQTDYAKKYADFIDAPFIANHDMGRVANGLAKDADNMKMACGLLMMMNGNPFVYYGEEIGMSSSGKKDENKRLPMIWSDTDATGMTNGPLDADKDIVSAFAGVEQQLQDPYSILNYYKRAVRLRNENPEIARGQIQIVEELTEGNQAAITKTYEDSTIGIVYNTSDETVSAALSDTALSGMAIRGYLTLNGEVITLDSDVLSMPAKSVCILK
;
A
#
# COMPACT_ATOMS: atom_id res chain seq x y z
N MET A 1 58.53 11.00 22.24
CA MET A 1 58.60 9.79 23.08
C MET A 1 57.19 9.23 23.26
N HIS A 2 56.95 8.16 22.58
CA HIS A 2 56.21 6.92 22.86
C HIS A 2 55.11 6.93 23.95
N LYS A 3 53.87 6.51 23.71
CA LYS A 3 53.44 5.13 23.44
C LYS A 3 52.03 5.06 22.88
N LYS A 4 51.84 4.21 21.85
CA LYS A 4 50.54 3.68 21.33
C LYS A 4 50.00 2.66 22.34
N TYR A 5 48.66 2.68 22.54
CA TYR A 5 47.90 1.49 22.93
C TYR A 5 46.65 1.43 22.06
N GLY A 6 46.62 0.40 21.20
CA GLY A 6 45.42 0.03 20.47
C GLY A 6 44.55 -0.91 21.32
N ILE A 7 43.28 -0.71 21.26
CA ILE A 7 42.28 -1.67 21.74
C ILE A 7 41.54 -2.17 20.50
N ARG A 8 41.75 -3.44 20.20
CA ARG A 8 40.92 -4.18 19.21
C ARG A 8 39.62 -4.60 19.90
N LEU A 9 38.51 -4.13 19.39
CA LEU A 9 37.19 -4.71 19.70
C LEU A 9 36.88 -5.76 18.64
N VAL A 10 36.75 -7.01 19.09
CA VAL A 10 36.34 -8.15 18.24
C VAL A 10 34.81 -8.17 18.28
N CYS A 11 34.16 -7.81 17.16
CA CYS A 11 32.76 -8.15 16.94
C CYS A 11 32.67 -9.50 16.26
N THR A 12 32.10 -10.46 16.99
CA THR A 12 31.82 -11.80 16.46
C THR A 12 30.44 -11.73 15.77
N VAL A 13 30.45 -11.77 14.44
CA VAL A 13 29.25 -11.95 13.63
C VAL A 13 29.00 -13.44 13.50
N LEU A 14 27.85 -13.92 14.00
CA LEU A 14 27.35 -15.27 13.71
C LEU A 14 26.68 -15.23 12.33
N ALA A 15 27.35 -15.75 11.33
CA ALA A 15 26.74 -16.07 10.04
C ALA A 15 26.13 -17.47 10.14
N GLY A 16 24.80 -17.55 10.03
CA GLY A 16 24.06 -18.80 9.87
C GLY A 16 24.08 -19.22 8.40
N ILE A 17 24.89 -20.22 8.08
CA ILE A 17 24.94 -20.83 6.75
C ILE A 17 23.76 -21.78 6.61
N LEU A 18 22.82 -21.50 5.70
CA LEU A 18 21.84 -22.47 5.21
C LEU A 18 22.38 -23.08 3.91
N SER A 19 22.78 -24.34 3.99
CA SER A 19 23.27 -25.14 2.86
C SER A 19 22.10 -25.61 1.99
N LEU A 20 22.06 -25.18 0.73
CA LEU A 20 21.26 -25.84 -0.32
C LEU A 20 21.97 -27.12 -0.76
N GLN A 21 21.29 -28.25 -0.67
CA GLN A 21 21.65 -29.48 -1.35
C GLN A 21 21.00 -29.52 -2.73
N LEU A 22 21.82 -29.40 -3.76
CA LEU A 22 21.47 -29.80 -5.12
C LEU A 22 21.54 -31.33 -5.22
N CYS A 23 20.44 -31.97 -5.60
CA CYS A 23 20.44 -33.32 -6.17
C CYS A 23 20.30 -33.22 -7.68
N ALA A 24 21.40 -33.45 -8.39
CA ALA A 24 21.38 -33.75 -9.81
C ALA A 24 21.31 -35.29 -9.98
N CYS A 25 20.36 -35.77 -10.77
CA CYS A 25 20.46 -37.08 -11.40
C CYS A 25 19.95 -36.97 -12.82
N GLY A 26 20.85 -37.13 -13.77
CA GLY A 26 20.56 -37.28 -15.16
C GLY A 26 20.14 -38.72 -15.50
N GLY A 27 19.46 -38.86 -16.62
CA GLY A 27 19.13 -40.15 -17.23
C GLY A 27 18.33 -39.93 -18.50
N ALA A 28 19.01 -39.97 -19.64
CA ALA A 28 18.39 -39.95 -20.97
C ALA A 28 17.70 -41.30 -21.28
N GLY A 29 16.64 -41.25 -22.04
CA GLY A 29 15.99 -42.44 -22.60
C GLY A 29 14.92 -42.02 -23.60
N ASP A 30 15.28 -41.99 -24.88
CA ASP A 30 14.38 -41.99 -26.05
C ASP A 30 13.45 -43.19 -26.01
N VAL A 31 12.18 -43.01 -26.42
CA VAL A 31 11.46 -43.91 -27.37
C VAL A 31 10.15 -43.25 -27.86
N SER A 32 10.15 -43.01 -29.16
CA SER A 32 9.14 -43.05 -30.24
C SER A 32 7.63 -43.03 -29.99
N VAL A 33 7.01 -42.17 -30.79
CA VAL A 33 5.62 -42.03 -31.28
C VAL A 33 4.97 -43.34 -31.74
N GLN A 34 3.70 -43.55 -31.38
CA GLN A 34 2.68 -44.11 -32.32
C GLN A 34 1.27 -43.64 -31.97
N GLN A 35 0.63 -43.04 -32.97
CA GLN A 35 -0.81 -42.79 -33.09
C GLN A 35 -1.59 -44.10 -33.30
N THR A 36 -2.79 -44.21 -32.71
CA THR A 36 -3.99 -44.71 -33.43
C THR A 36 -5.25 -44.43 -32.60
N ALA A 37 -6.24 -43.78 -33.16
CA ALA A 37 -7.66 -43.89 -32.87
C ALA A 37 -8.29 -44.89 -33.90
N PRO A 38 -9.60 -45.27 -33.91
CA PRO A 38 -10.76 -44.86 -33.09
C PRO A 38 -11.79 -45.99 -32.77
N VAL A 39 -12.94 -45.59 -32.15
CA VAL A 39 -14.32 -46.11 -32.27
C VAL A 39 -14.75 -47.34 -31.43
N GLY A 40 -15.90 -47.18 -30.74
CA GLY A 40 -16.78 -48.29 -30.28
C GLY A 40 -17.76 -47.91 -29.16
N GLU A 41 -19.00 -47.87 -29.55
CA GLU A 41 -20.23 -47.53 -28.81
C GLU A 41 -20.59 -48.46 -27.62
N ASP A 42 -21.38 -47.83 -26.72
CA ASP A 42 -22.59 -48.37 -26.05
C ASP A 42 -22.49 -49.50 -25.04
N ALA A 43 -22.92 -49.16 -23.79
CA ALA A 43 -23.82 -49.99 -22.97
C ALA A 43 -24.26 -49.27 -21.69
N SER A 44 -25.54 -48.97 -21.69
CA SER A 44 -26.37 -48.63 -20.54
C SER A 44 -26.26 -49.66 -19.40
N GLN A 45 -26.07 -49.18 -18.14
CA GLN A 45 -26.54 -49.93 -16.96
C GLN A 45 -27.09 -48.99 -15.89
N GLU A 46 -28.23 -49.43 -15.38
CA GLU A 46 -29.17 -48.77 -14.48
C GLU A 46 -28.61 -48.51 -13.08
N VAL A 47 -29.08 -47.37 -12.51
CA VAL A 47 -28.90 -46.96 -11.11
C VAL A 47 -30.02 -47.54 -10.26
N PRO A 48 -29.76 -48.17 -9.09
CA PRO A 48 -30.81 -48.38 -8.09
C PRO A 48 -30.97 -47.14 -7.21
N ALA A 49 -32.20 -46.66 -7.15
CA ALA A 49 -32.64 -45.61 -6.25
C ALA A 49 -32.72 -46.08 -4.80
N SER A 50 -32.44 -45.19 -3.90
CA SER A 50 -32.98 -44.89 -2.59
C SER A 50 -31.93 -44.80 -1.47
N LEU A 51 -31.63 -43.58 -1.09
CA LEU A 51 -31.36 -43.20 0.28
C LEU A 51 -32.06 -41.86 0.54
N THR A 52 -32.98 -41.90 1.47
CA THR A 52 -33.81 -40.79 1.94
C THR A 52 -32.94 -39.65 2.46
N ALA A 53 -33.08 -38.50 1.84
CA ALA A 53 -32.52 -37.24 2.35
C ALA A 53 -33.34 -36.81 3.58
N GLU A 54 -32.71 -36.79 4.73
CA GLU A 54 -33.15 -35.96 5.85
C GLU A 54 -33.02 -34.49 5.43
N THR A 55 -34.17 -33.81 5.44
CA THR A 55 -34.26 -32.34 5.28
C THR A 55 -33.60 -31.69 6.48
N ALA A 56 -32.31 -31.35 6.35
CA ALA A 56 -31.73 -30.29 7.15
C ALA A 56 -32.44 -28.99 6.76
N SER A 57 -33.09 -28.37 7.72
CA SER A 57 -33.68 -27.05 7.60
C SER A 57 -32.62 -26.09 7.12
N ARG A 58 -32.78 -25.62 5.89
CA ARG A 58 -32.04 -24.47 5.35
C ARG A 58 -32.41 -23.31 6.25
N GLU A 59 -31.47 -22.84 7.07
CA GLU A 59 -31.54 -21.50 7.62
C GLU A 59 -31.71 -20.54 6.43
N THR A 60 -32.79 -19.81 6.46
CA THR A 60 -33.04 -18.73 5.48
C THR A 60 -31.89 -17.76 5.58
N ALA A 61 -31.25 -17.48 4.44
CA ALA A 61 -30.31 -16.37 4.32
C ALA A 61 -30.96 -15.12 4.96
N PRO A 62 -30.20 -14.30 5.72
CA PRO A 62 -30.75 -13.09 6.30
C PRO A 62 -31.36 -12.26 5.18
N GLU A 63 -32.58 -11.75 5.39
CA GLU A 63 -33.22 -10.80 4.48
C GLU A 63 -32.24 -9.65 4.24
N THR A 64 -31.99 -9.32 2.97
CA THR A 64 -31.15 -8.19 2.59
C THR A 64 -31.71 -6.93 3.21
N ALA A 65 -30.95 -6.30 4.11
CA ALA A 65 -31.34 -5.04 4.73
C ALA A 65 -31.56 -3.97 3.66
N THR A 66 -32.60 -3.16 3.82
CA THR A 66 -32.87 -2.04 2.93
C THR A 66 -31.83 -0.91 3.12
N ALA A 67 -31.67 -0.03 2.14
CA ALA A 67 -30.78 1.12 2.25
C ALA A 67 -31.11 2.02 3.46
N GLU A 68 -32.39 2.08 3.89
CA GLU A 68 -32.82 2.79 5.10
C GLU A 68 -32.40 2.05 6.38
N GLU A 69 -32.52 0.72 6.42
CA GLU A 69 -32.03 -0.09 7.55
C GLU A 69 -30.50 -0.03 7.67
N ILE A 70 -29.79 0.00 6.55
CA ILE A 70 -28.34 0.22 6.53
C ILE A 70 -28.00 1.62 7.08
N LYS A 71 -28.74 2.66 6.70
CA LYS A 71 -28.62 4.01 7.26
C LYS A 71 -28.86 4.02 8.78
N GLU A 72 -29.87 3.32 9.26
CA GLU A 72 -30.21 3.25 10.68
C GLU A 72 -29.15 2.51 11.50
N ILE A 73 -28.61 1.40 10.99
CA ILE A 73 -27.54 0.61 11.63
C ILE A 73 -26.21 1.38 11.64
N VAL A 74 -25.87 2.04 10.56
CA VAL A 74 -24.63 2.83 10.44
C VAL A 74 -24.76 4.17 11.16
N GLY A 75 -25.99 4.69 11.29
CA GLY A 75 -26.30 5.98 11.88
C GLY A 75 -26.72 5.96 13.34
N ALA A 76 -26.52 4.83 14.05
CA ALA A 76 -27.18 4.55 15.32
C ALA A 76 -26.89 5.55 16.44
N VAL A 77 -25.87 6.41 16.39
CA VAL A 77 -25.67 7.46 17.39
C VAL A 77 -24.96 8.66 16.77
N SER A 78 -25.61 9.80 16.77
CA SER A 78 -25.07 11.12 16.37
C SER A 78 -24.36 11.15 15.00
N TYR A 79 -24.67 10.22 14.12
CA TYR A 79 -24.08 10.08 12.81
C TYR A 79 -25.12 10.51 11.76
N ASP A 80 -25.04 11.75 11.34
CA ASP A 80 -25.90 12.26 10.28
C ASP A 80 -25.23 12.04 8.93
N TYR A 81 -25.75 11.12 8.14
CA TYR A 81 -25.28 10.85 6.78
C TYR A 81 -25.43 12.04 5.83
N GLU A 82 -26.27 13.01 6.20
CA GLU A 82 -26.49 14.22 5.45
C GLU A 82 -25.57 15.37 5.90
N GLN A 83 -24.75 15.18 6.96
CA GLN A 83 -23.72 16.15 7.31
C GLN A 83 -22.66 16.20 6.23
N GLU A 84 -22.30 17.41 5.83
CA GLU A 84 -21.18 17.65 4.94
C GLU A 84 -19.90 17.11 5.58
N LEU A 85 -19.09 16.45 4.77
CA LEU A 85 -17.75 16.03 5.19
C LEU A 85 -16.93 17.29 5.47
N ASN A 86 -16.20 17.29 6.57
CA ASN A 86 -15.31 18.39 6.92
C ASN A 86 -13.92 18.15 6.26
N ILE A 87 -13.90 18.17 4.92
CA ILE A 87 -12.68 18.03 4.12
C ILE A 87 -12.05 19.41 3.96
N ILE A 88 -10.83 19.51 4.47
CA ILE A 88 -10.00 20.71 4.35
C ILE A 88 -9.19 20.58 3.05
N ASP A 89 -9.09 21.66 2.28
CA ASP A 89 -8.27 21.71 1.08
C ASP A 89 -6.79 21.89 1.46
N ASP A 90 -6.16 20.79 1.78
CA ASP A 90 -4.73 20.66 2.12
C ASP A 90 -4.20 19.31 1.61
N ASN A 91 -3.00 18.91 2.02
CA ASN A 91 -2.39 17.64 1.59
C ASN A 91 -2.78 16.42 2.44
N TYR A 92 -3.74 16.54 3.37
CA TYR A 92 -4.25 15.41 4.12
C TYR A 92 -5.36 14.71 3.34
N ARG A 93 -5.13 13.43 2.98
CA ARG A 93 -6.04 12.58 2.20
C ARG A 93 -6.11 11.17 2.77
N ASN A 94 -7.14 10.43 2.38
CA ASN A 94 -7.18 8.98 2.54
C ASN A 94 -6.91 8.39 1.15
N TYR A 95 -5.79 7.69 1.01
CA TYR A 95 -5.34 7.17 -0.28
C TYR A 95 -5.81 5.73 -0.50
N TYR A 96 -6.23 5.45 -1.73
CA TYR A 96 -6.54 4.12 -2.22
C TYR A 96 -5.47 3.72 -3.25
N GLU A 97 -4.69 2.69 -2.94
CA GLU A 97 -3.62 2.17 -3.80
C GLU A 97 -4.21 1.21 -4.83
N ILE A 98 -3.94 1.46 -6.10
CA ILE A 98 -4.49 0.70 -7.23
C ILE A 98 -3.37 0.09 -8.07
N PHE A 99 -3.38 -1.24 -8.22
CA PHE A 99 -2.67 -1.92 -9.29
C PHE A 99 -3.60 -2.04 -10.50
N VAL A 100 -3.41 -1.17 -11.48
CA VAL A 100 -4.30 -1.03 -12.65
C VAL A 100 -4.53 -2.37 -13.34
N TYR A 101 -3.47 -3.14 -13.59
CA TYR A 101 -3.49 -4.46 -14.24
C TYR A 101 -4.56 -5.42 -13.70
N SER A 102 -4.81 -5.37 -12.40
CA SER A 102 -5.70 -6.30 -11.69
C SER A 102 -6.98 -5.64 -11.16
N PHE A 103 -7.24 -4.37 -11.48
CA PHE A 103 -8.32 -3.62 -10.84
C PHE A 103 -9.67 -3.78 -11.56
N TYR A 104 -9.79 -3.29 -12.79
CA TYR A 104 -11.02 -3.41 -13.59
C TYR A 104 -10.70 -3.32 -15.08
N ASP A 105 -11.21 -4.27 -15.85
CA ASP A 105 -11.07 -4.39 -17.31
C ASP A 105 -12.28 -3.74 -17.97
N SER A 106 -12.10 -2.61 -18.63
CA SER A 106 -13.19 -1.88 -19.29
C SER A 106 -13.38 -2.23 -20.74
N ASP A 107 -12.37 -2.80 -21.42
CA ASP A 107 -12.39 -3.10 -22.86
C ASP A 107 -12.54 -4.60 -23.18
N GLY A 108 -12.37 -5.47 -22.18
CA GLY A 108 -12.64 -6.91 -22.28
C GLY A 108 -11.45 -7.74 -22.75
N ASP A 109 -10.22 -7.24 -22.63
CA ASP A 109 -9.00 -7.97 -23.01
C ASP A 109 -8.44 -8.86 -21.89
N GLY A 110 -8.94 -8.69 -20.67
CA GLY A 110 -8.57 -9.43 -19.47
C GLY A 110 -7.50 -8.74 -18.62
N ILE A 111 -7.06 -7.55 -18.97
CA ILE A 111 -6.14 -6.69 -18.24
C ILE A 111 -6.92 -5.46 -17.76
N GLY A 112 -6.64 -5.00 -16.54
CA GLY A 112 -7.22 -3.76 -16.05
C GLY A 112 -6.58 -2.54 -16.71
N ASP A 113 -7.37 -1.49 -16.91
CA ASP A 113 -6.99 -0.33 -17.68
C ASP A 113 -7.45 0.99 -17.01
N LEU A 114 -7.00 2.14 -17.55
CA LEU A 114 -7.35 3.47 -17.04
C LEU A 114 -8.83 3.79 -17.19
N GLY A 115 -9.49 3.24 -18.22
CA GLY A 115 -10.93 3.31 -18.41
C GLY A 115 -11.67 2.62 -17.26
N GLY A 116 -11.17 1.46 -16.85
CA GLY A 116 -11.69 0.71 -15.72
C GLY A 116 -11.52 1.44 -14.38
N VAL A 117 -10.40 2.13 -14.17
CA VAL A 117 -10.24 3.00 -13.00
C VAL A 117 -11.29 4.11 -13.02
N ILE A 118 -11.52 4.76 -14.19
CA ILE A 118 -12.56 5.81 -14.33
C ILE A 118 -13.94 5.26 -13.97
N GLU A 119 -14.31 4.07 -14.43
CA GLU A 119 -15.60 3.45 -14.12
C GLU A 119 -15.81 3.16 -12.63
N LYS A 120 -14.72 3.04 -11.86
CA LYS A 120 -14.75 2.77 -10.42
C LYS A 120 -14.52 3.98 -9.52
N LEU A 121 -14.35 5.18 -10.09
CA LEU A 121 -14.15 6.39 -9.29
C LEU A 121 -15.32 6.70 -8.34
N ASP A 122 -16.55 6.43 -8.77
CA ASP A 122 -17.72 6.63 -7.91
C ASP A 122 -17.74 5.66 -6.72
N TYR A 123 -17.26 4.40 -6.91
CA TYR A 123 -17.06 3.46 -5.82
C TYR A 123 -16.01 3.98 -4.83
N ILE A 124 -14.86 4.44 -5.33
CA ILE A 124 -13.75 4.98 -4.51
C ILE A 124 -14.22 6.21 -3.71
N LYS A 125 -14.95 7.12 -4.36
CA LYS A 125 -15.55 8.30 -3.72
C LYS A 125 -16.57 7.91 -2.65
N ASP A 126 -17.42 6.93 -2.94
CA ASP A 126 -18.46 6.42 -2.03
C ASP A 126 -17.88 5.73 -0.79
N MET A 127 -16.71 5.10 -0.93
CA MET A 127 -15.93 4.56 0.19
C MET A 127 -15.35 5.67 1.08
N GLY A 128 -15.31 6.93 0.58
CA GLY A 128 -14.79 8.10 1.29
C GLY A 128 -13.31 8.38 1.04
N PHE A 129 -12.67 7.68 0.10
CA PHE A 129 -11.31 8.00 -0.34
C PHE A 129 -11.31 9.26 -1.18
N ASN A 130 -10.32 10.12 -0.95
CA ASN A 130 -10.13 11.38 -1.65
C ASN A 130 -8.69 11.54 -2.20
N GLY A 131 -7.94 10.45 -2.21
CA GLY A 131 -6.67 10.29 -2.89
C GLY A 131 -6.58 8.91 -3.54
N ILE A 132 -5.94 8.83 -4.72
CA ILE A 132 -5.59 7.60 -5.41
C ILE A 132 -4.08 7.57 -5.59
N TRP A 133 -3.47 6.42 -5.31
CA TRP A 133 -2.14 6.10 -5.73
C TRP A 133 -2.20 5.01 -6.81
N LEU A 134 -1.78 5.34 -8.03
CA LEU A 134 -1.57 4.37 -9.09
C LEU A 134 -0.16 3.79 -8.98
N MET A 135 -0.04 2.47 -8.84
CA MET A 135 1.20 1.76 -9.09
C MET A 135 1.70 2.07 -10.51
N PRO A 136 2.96 1.73 -10.89
CA PRO A 136 3.54 2.22 -12.14
C PRO A 136 2.63 2.04 -13.36
N ILE A 137 2.49 3.11 -14.14
CA ILE A 137 1.64 3.17 -15.34
C ILE A 137 2.42 3.48 -16.61
N MET A 138 3.73 3.76 -16.46
CA MET A 138 4.60 4.10 -17.57
C MET A 138 4.92 2.86 -18.42
N GLN A 139 5.33 3.08 -19.69
CA GLN A 139 5.67 2.00 -20.62
C GLN A 139 6.75 1.09 -20.01
N SER A 140 6.48 -0.22 -20.04
CA SER A 140 7.33 -1.23 -19.41
C SER A 140 7.28 -2.56 -20.18
N THR A 141 8.18 -3.49 -19.82
CA THR A 141 8.20 -4.84 -20.41
C THR A 141 7.61 -5.92 -19.51
N THR A 142 7.29 -5.56 -18.26
CA THR A 142 6.74 -6.51 -17.28
C THR A 142 5.31 -6.14 -16.87
N TYR A 143 4.59 -7.11 -16.30
CA TYR A 143 3.23 -6.93 -15.81
C TYR A 143 3.14 -5.92 -14.65
N HIS A 144 4.20 -5.80 -13.84
CA HIS A 144 4.24 -4.92 -12.67
C HIS A 144 4.67 -3.48 -12.98
N LYS A 145 5.22 -3.23 -14.18
CA LYS A 145 5.60 -1.92 -14.71
C LYS A 145 6.72 -1.18 -13.97
N TYR A 146 7.45 -1.82 -13.04
CA TYR A 146 8.57 -1.17 -12.36
C TYR A 146 9.84 -1.04 -13.24
N ASP A 147 9.97 -1.79 -14.34
CA ASP A 147 11.05 -1.65 -15.32
C ASP A 147 10.66 -0.68 -16.44
N VAL A 148 10.76 0.62 -16.17
CA VAL A 148 10.31 1.69 -17.07
C VAL A 148 11.19 1.74 -18.32
N THR A 149 10.57 1.72 -19.50
CA THR A 149 11.23 1.86 -20.81
C THR A 149 11.05 3.24 -21.44
N ASP A 150 10.02 3.99 -21.03
CA ASP A 150 9.75 5.37 -21.43
C ASP A 150 9.00 6.07 -20.31
N TYR A 151 9.62 7.08 -19.72
CA TYR A 151 9.07 7.83 -18.59
C TYR A 151 7.93 8.80 -18.95
N CYS A 152 7.73 9.11 -20.24
CA CYS A 152 6.74 10.09 -20.69
C CYS A 152 5.59 9.47 -21.48
N SER A 153 5.37 8.14 -21.37
CA SER A 153 4.29 7.44 -22.03
C SER A 153 3.50 6.56 -21.07
N ILE A 154 2.25 6.30 -21.40
CA ILE A 154 1.42 5.30 -20.72
C ILE A 154 1.71 3.93 -21.36
N ASP A 155 1.75 2.88 -20.52
CA ASP A 155 1.83 1.50 -21.01
C ASP A 155 0.60 1.17 -21.88
N THR A 156 0.86 0.59 -23.05
CA THR A 156 -0.21 0.32 -24.01
C THR A 156 -1.26 -0.69 -23.53
N GLU A 157 -0.94 -1.52 -22.53
CA GLU A 157 -1.92 -2.39 -21.87
C GLU A 157 -2.91 -1.61 -20.99
N TYR A 158 -2.57 -0.37 -20.59
CA TYR A 158 -3.40 0.46 -19.72
C TYR A 158 -4.20 1.53 -20.47
N GLY A 159 -3.90 1.75 -21.74
CA GLY A 159 -4.58 2.74 -22.58
C GLY A 159 -3.65 3.78 -23.18
N THR A 160 -4.16 4.99 -23.35
CA THR A 160 -3.47 6.11 -24.00
C THR A 160 -3.21 7.26 -23.04
N MET A 161 -2.41 8.24 -23.47
CA MET A 161 -2.22 9.48 -22.72
C MET A 161 -3.53 10.27 -22.58
N GLU A 162 -4.39 10.23 -23.59
CA GLU A 162 -5.72 10.84 -23.55
C GLU A 162 -6.63 10.18 -22.49
N ASP A 163 -6.50 8.87 -22.28
CA ASP A 163 -7.23 8.15 -21.22
C ASP A 163 -6.71 8.57 -19.84
N PHE A 164 -5.40 8.77 -19.71
CA PHE A 164 -4.81 9.27 -18.47
C PHE A 164 -5.26 10.70 -18.16
N GLU A 165 -5.21 11.62 -19.13
CA GLU A 165 -5.68 13.00 -18.95
C GLU A 165 -7.17 13.02 -18.55
N ARG A 166 -7.99 12.14 -19.16
CA ARG A 166 -9.39 11.97 -18.78
C ARG A 166 -9.54 11.43 -17.35
N LEU A 167 -8.71 10.47 -16.93
CA LEU A 167 -8.73 9.96 -15.55
C LEU A 167 -8.41 11.08 -14.55
N VAL A 168 -7.39 11.89 -14.80
CA VAL A 168 -7.05 13.04 -13.94
C VAL A 168 -8.21 14.02 -13.85
N GLU A 169 -8.83 14.37 -14.98
CA GLU A 169 -10.00 15.27 -15.02
C GLU A 169 -11.18 14.70 -14.20
N GLU A 170 -11.48 13.40 -14.35
CA GLU A 170 -12.57 12.72 -13.63
C GLU A 170 -12.28 12.56 -12.14
N CYS A 171 -11.02 12.39 -11.73
CA CYS A 171 -10.60 12.43 -10.33
C CYS A 171 -10.85 13.81 -9.73
N HIS A 172 -10.37 14.88 -10.38
CA HIS A 172 -10.51 16.24 -9.88
C HIS A 172 -11.98 16.70 -9.81
N LYS A 173 -12.83 16.29 -10.75
CA LYS A 173 -14.31 16.54 -10.67
C LYS A 173 -14.94 15.93 -9.43
N ARG A 174 -14.31 14.92 -8.84
CA ARG A 174 -14.77 14.23 -7.64
C ARG A 174 -14.03 14.65 -6.37
N ASP A 175 -13.18 15.67 -6.41
CA ASP A 175 -12.26 16.07 -5.34
C ASP A 175 -11.34 14.92 -4.91
N ILE A 176 -10.93 14.07 -5.84
CA ILE A 176 -9.94 13.01 -5.64
C ILE A 176 -8.62 13.50 -6.20
N ARG A 177 -7.57 13.50 -5.36
CA ARG A 177 -6.19 13.75 -5.80
C ARG A 177 -5.57 12.47 -6.32
N ILE A 178 -4.71 12.59 -7.34
CA ILE A 178 -4.07 11.45 -7.98
C ILE A 178 -2.55 11.57 -7.91
N ILE A 179 -1.91 10.57 -7.31
CA ILE A 179 -0.45 10.42 -7.33
C ILE A 179 -0.08 9.18 -8.12
N ILE A 180 1.08 9.23 -8.78
CA ILE A 180 1.61 8.10 -9.53
C ILE A 180 2.93 7.62 -8.93
N ASP A 181 3.25 6.35 -9.18
CA ASP A 181 4.54 5.79 -8.81
C ASP A 181 5.64 6.38 -9.69
N PHE A 182 6.73 6.87 -9.10
CA PHE A 182 7.86 7.43 -9.81
C PHE A 182 9.12 6.64 -9.51
N VAL A 183 9.48 5.77 -10.46
CA VAL A 183 10.57 4.81 -10.33
C VAL A 183 11.83 5.43 -10.88
N ILE A 184 12.63 6.05 -10.01
CA ILE A 184 13.88 6.73 -10.40
C ILE A 184 15.14 6.09 -9.77
N ASN A 185 14.97 5.00 -9.01
CA ASN A 185 16.11 4.21 -8.55
C ASN A 185 16.76 3.45 -9.71
N HIS A 186 15.97 2.96 -10.64
CA HIS A 186 16.41 2.16 -11.79
C HIS A 186 15.50 2.41 -13.00
N SER A 187 15.95 1.99 -14.16
CA SER A 187 15.12 1.90 -15.37
C SER A 187 15.08 0.47 -15.90
N SER A 188 14.36 0.22 -16.98
CA SER A 188 14.50 -1.05 -17.71
C SER A 188 15.85 -1.17 -18.42
N SER A 189 16.40 -2.39 -18.53
CA SER A 189 17.50 -2.69 -19.45
C SER A 189 17.14 -2.45 -20.93
N LYS A 190 15.86 -2.18 -21.22
CA LYS A 190 15.34 -1.83 -22.56
C LYS A 190 15.12 -0.33 -22.74
N HIS A 191 15.32 0.46 -21.67
CA HIS A 191 15.26 1.92 -21.78
C HIS A 191 16.32 2.42 -22.78
N GLN A 192 15.96 3.37 -23.63
CA GLN A 192 16.85 3.81 -24.70
C GLN A 192 18.18 4.37 -24.16
N TRP A 193 18.17 5.05 -23.02
CA TRP A 193 19.39 5.54 -22.34
C TRP A 193 20.36 4.39 -22.06
N PHE A 194 19.87 3.29 -21.48
CA PHE A 194 20.71 2.14 -21.15
C PHE A 194 21.21 1.41 -22.38
N VAL A 195 20.36 1.24 -23.39
CA VAL A 195 20.73 0.59 -24.66
C VAL A 195 21.84 1.36 -25.36
N ASP A 196 21.70 2.69 -25.47
CA ASP A 196 22.69 3.55 -26.12
C ASP A 196 24.02 3.58 -25.35
N ALA A 197 23.96 3.67 -24.01
CA ALA A 197 25.15 3.58 -23.15
C ALA A 197 25.90 2.25 -23.36
N CYS A 198 25.20 1.12 -23.33
CA CYS A 198 25.77 -0.19 -23.54
C CYS A 198 26.36 -0.35 -24.95
N GLU A 199 25.68 0.15 -25.99
CA GLU A 199 26.18 0.10 -27.36
C GLU A 199 27.43 0.96 -27.57
N TYR A 200 27.51 2.10 -26.90
CA TYR A 200 28.69 2.96 -26.91
C TYR A 200 29.87 2.28 -26.22
N LEU A 201 29.66 1.76 -25.00
CA LEU A 201 30.70 1.08 -24.20
C LEU A 201 31.27 -0.15 -24.91
N LYS A 202 30.45 -0.91 -25.63
CA LYS A 202 30.91 -2.06 -26.45
C LYS A 202 31.86 -1.69 -27.59
N LYS A 203 31.78 -0.46 -28.08
CA LYS A 203 32.61 0.05 -29.20
C LYS A 203 33.91 0.72 -28.72
N LEU A 204 34.01 1.01 -27.41
CA LEU A 204 35.20 1.64 -26.86
C LEU A 204 36.42 0.69 -26.93
N PRO A 205 37.59 1.16 -27.38
CA PRO A 205 38.84 0.40 -27.29
C PRO A 205 39.15 0.05 -25.84
N GLU A 206 39.83 -1.10 -25.65
CA GLU A 206 40.29 -1.54 -24.33
C GLU A 206 41.12 -0.43 -23.63
N GLY A 207 40.76 -0.12 -22.39
CA GLY A 207 41.42 0.90 -21.56
C GLY A 207 41.10 2.35 -21.90
N GLN A 208 40.22 2.61 -22.86
CA GLN A 208 39.73 3.97 -23.15
C GLN A 208 38.56 4.33 -22.21
N GLU A 209 38.63 5.50 -21.59
CA GLU A 209 37.50 6.04 -20.82
C GLU A 209 36.40 6.59 -21.72
N PRO A 210 35.12 6.52 -21.32
CA PRO A 210 34.02 7.08 -22.06
C PRO A 210 34.14 8.61 -22.23
N ASP A 211 33.71 9.11 -23.38
CA ASP A 211 33.51 10.52 -23.63
C ASP A 211 32.03 10.86 -23.47
N LEU A 212 31.70 11.61 -22.43
CA LEU A 212 30.32 11.97 -22.11
C LEU A 212 29.71 12.98 -23.09
N ASP A 213 30.54 13.72 -23.84
CA ASP A 213 30.07 14.56 -24.94
C ASP A 213 29.58 13.72 -26.14
N GLU A 214 30.12 12.49 -26.31
CA GLU A 214 29.68 11.54 -27.34
C GLU A 214 28.49 10.70 -26.89
N CYS A 215 28.45 10.31 -25.59
CA CYS A 215 27.34 9.53 -25.03
C CYS A 215 27.09 9.91 -23.58
N PRO A 216 26.22 10.89 -23.32
CA PRO A 216 25.90 11.33 -21.95
C PRO A 216 25.23 10.22 -21.11
N TYR A 217 24.57 9.27 -21.75
CA TYR A 217 23.84 8.19 -21.07
C TYR A 217 24.76 7.24 -20.27
N VAL A 218 26.06 7.24 -20.51
CA VAL A 218 27.00 6.48 -19.67
C VAL A 218 27.04 7.01 -18.23
N ASP A 219 26.85 8.31 -18.05
CA ASP A 219 26.78 8.94 -16.72
C ASP A 219 25.44 8.71 -16.00
N TYR A 220 24.41 8.22 -16.72
CA TYR A 220 23.09 7.97 -16.15
C TYR A 220 23.02 6.69 -15.32
N TYR A 221 24.04 5.82 -15.41
CA TYR A 221 24.08 4.53 -14.75
C TYR A 221 25.44 4.30 -14.06
N HIS A 222 25.47 3.39 -13.10
CA HIS A 222 26.71 2.98 -12.42
C HIS A 222 27.45 1.93 -13.23
N PHE A 223 28.32 2.36 -14.16
CA PHE A 223 29.17 1.46 -14.93
C PHE A 223 30.56 1.29 -14.31
N ALA A 224 31.12 0.09 -14.36
CA ALA A 224 32.47 -0.24 -13.88
C ALA A 224 33.18 -1.20 -14.82
N ARG A 225 34.53 -1.22 -14.80
CA ARG A 225 35.33 -2.16 -15.60
C ARG A 225 35.58 -3.50 -14.90
N GLU A 226 35.09 -3.66 -13.70
CA GLU A 226 35.17 -4.91 -12.95
C GLU A 226 33.85 -5.15 -12.20
N GLN A 227 33.54 -6.39 -11.90
CA GLN A 227 32.41 -6.73 -11.06
C GLN A 227 32.70 -6.29 -9.62
N VAL A 228 32.14 -5.16 -9.21
CA VAL A 228 32.37 -4.54 -7.90
C VAL A 228 31.84 -5.42 -6.76
N ASN A 229 30.63 -5.98 -6.95
CA ASN A 229 29.97 -6.88 -6.01
C ASN A 229 29.01 -7.85 -6.75
N GLY A 230 28.13 -8.53 -6.02
CA GLY A 230 27.15 -9.48 -6.58
C GLY A 230 26.04 -8.84 -7.41
N ASP A 231 25.83 -7.54 -7.27
CA ASP A 231 24.77 -6.78 -7.91
C ASP A 231 25.23 -6.12 -9.22
N TYR A 232 26.50 -6.37 -9.63
CA TYR A 232 27.04 -5.91 -10.90
C TYR A 232 26.98 -6.99 -11.97
N TYR A 233 26.37 -6.67 -13.09
CA TYR A 233 26.14 -7.56 -14.23
C TYR A 233 26.98 -7.14 -15.45
N ASN A 234 27.49 -8.11 -16.21
CA ASN A 234 28.31 -7.81 -17.39
C ASN A 234 27.48 -7.23 -18.54
N VAL A 235 27.97 -6.14 -19.12
CA VAL A 235 27.49 -5.63 -20.41
C VAL A 235 27.95 -6.60 -21.50
N SER A 236 27.06 -7.47 -21.94
CA SER A 236 27.35 -8.58 -22.86
C SER A 236 28.17 -8.13 -24.07
N GLY A 237 29.34 -8.76 -24.26
CA GLY A 237 30.27 -8.46 -25.36
C GLY A 237 31.27 -7.33 -25.06
N SER A 238 31.41 -6.90 -23.80
CA SER A 238 32.38 -5.92 -23.34
C SER A 238 33.08 -6.33 -22.04
N ASP A 239 34.04 -5.54 -21.57
CA ASP A 239 34.66 -5.63 -20.26
C ASP A 239 34.00 -4.71 -19.20
N TRP A 240 32.83 -4.16 -19.52
CA TRP A 240 32.07 -3.32 -18.63
C TRP A 240 31.02 -4.10 -17.84
N TYR A 241 30.71 -3.59 -16.67
CA TYR A 241 29.65 -4.06 -15.77
C TYR A 241 28.77 -2.87 -15.40
N TYR A 242 27.51 -3.12 -15.08
CA TYR A 242 26.56 -2.14 -14.56
C TYR A 242 25.91 -2.66 -13.28
N GLU A 243 25.51 -1.75 -12.42
CA GLU A 243 24.78 -2.05 -11.20
C GLU A 243 23.29 -2.33 -11.47
N GLY A 244 22.72 -3.25 -10.72
CA GLY A 244 21.30 -3.61 -10.78
C GLY A 244 20.91 -4.32 -9.50
N VAL A 245 20.72 -3.57 -8.41
CA VAL A 245 20.50 -4.11 -7.05
C VAL A 245 19.27 -5.02 -7.00
N PHE A 246 18.20 -4.66 -7.71
CA PHE A 246 16.97 -5.46 -7.72
C PHE A 246 17.04 -6.64 -8.70
N TRP A 247 17.52 -6.38 -9.91
CA TRP A 247 17.56 -7.40 -10.96
C TRP A 247 18.39 -6.92 -12.16
N SER A 248 19.01 -7.87 -12.89
CA SER A 248 19.82 -7.56 -14.08
C SER A 248 19.05 -6.82 -15.20
N GLU A 249 17.72 -6.92 -15.25
CA GLU A 249 16.91 -6.17 -16.22
C GLU A 249 16.50 -4.79 -15.68
N MET A 250 16.92 -4.41 -14.48
CA MET A 250 16.67 -3.13 -13.83
C MET A 250 18.00 -2.45 -13.44
N PRO A 251 18.74 -1.87 -14.42
CA PRO A 251 19.98 -1.15 -14.14
C PRO A 251 19.71 0.10 -13.30
N ASP A 252 20.51 0.29 -12.24
CA ASP A 252 20.39 1.39 -11.31
C ASP A 252 20.83 2.72 -11.94
N LEU A 253 20.02 3.76 -11.70
CA LEU A 253 20.25 5.11 -12.18
C LEU A 253 21.19 5.87 -11.23
N ASN A 254 22.16 6.57 -11.79
CA ASN A 254 23.09 7.42 -11.06
C ASN A 254 22.47 8.79 -10.76
N LEU A 255 21.76 8.92 -9.65
CA LEU A 255 21.19 10.21 -9.24
C LEU A 255 22.25 11.26 -8.83
N GLY A 256 23.54 10.94 -8.89
CA GLY A 256 24.63 11.89 -8.80
C GLY A 256 24.91 12.63 -10.10
N SER A 257 24.40 12.17 -11.25
CA SER A 257 24.52 12.80 -12.54
C SER A 257 23.63 14.06 -12.67
N GLU A 258 24.25 15.23 -12.91
CA GLU A 258 23.50 16.49 -13.12
C GLU A 258 22.65 16.43 -14.39
N THR A 259 23.12 15.73 -15.42
CA THR A 259 22.41 15.58 -16.70
C THR A 259 21.21 14.66 -16.56
N LEU A 260 21.32 13.55 -15.82
CA LEU A 260 20.17 12.71 -15.49
C LEU A 260 19.14 13.45 -14.64
N ARG A 261 19.59 14.21 -13.62
CA ARG A 261 18.66 15.03 -12.81
C ARG A 261 17.86 16.00 -13.67
N ALA A 262 18.49 16.63 -14.66
CA ALA A 262 17.80 17.54 -15.59
C ALA A 262 16.72 16.82 -16.42
N GLU A 263 17.01 15.61 -16.90
CA GLU A 263 16.01 14.78 -17.61
C GLU A 263 14.84 14.39 -16.68
N LEU A 264 15.12 14.00 -15.43
CA LEU A 264 14.08 13.66 -14.46
C LEU A 264 13.25 14.88 -14.02
N GLU A 265 13.82 16.08 -14.02
CA GLU A 265 13.09 17.34 -13.86
C GLU A 265 12.13 17.58 -15.03
N ASP A 266 12.56 17.33 -16.27
CA ASP A 266 11.69 17.47 -17.44
C ASP A 266 10.58 16.41 -17.46
N VAL A 267 10.87 15.17 -17.06
CA VAL A 267 9.86 14.12 -16.84
C VAL A 267 8.86 14.54 -15.76
N SER A 268 9.35 15.07 -14.64
CA SER A 268 8.47 15.53 -13.54
C SER A 268 7.56 16.67 -13.99
N ARG A 269 8.10 17.63 -14.74
CA ARG A 269 7.32 18.72 -15.36
C ARG A 269 6.25 18.18 -16.29
N PHE A 270 6.61 17.19 -17.15
CA PHE A 270 5.66 16.56 -18.06
C PHE A 270 4.43 16.01 -17.32
N TRP A 271 4.63 15.26 -16.24
CA TRP A 271 3.53 14.68 -15.47
C TRP A 271 2.73 15.73 -14.68
N ILE A 272 3.41 16.74 -14.10
CA ILE A 272 2.75 17.86 -13.41
C ILE A 272 1.87 18.65 -14.40
N ASP A 273 2.36 18.89 -15.63
CA ASP A 273 1.58 19.55 -16.69
C ASP A 273 0.37 18.70 -17.15
N LYS A 274 0.39 17.38 -16.95
CA LYS A 274 -0.75 16.48 -17.15
C LYS A 274 -1.74 16.51 -15.97
N GLY A 275 -1.41 17.19 -14.88
CA GLY A 275 -2.31 17.47 -13.76
C GLY A 275 -2.22 16.48 -12.61
N ILE A 276 -1.14 15.69 -12.48
CA ILE A 276 -0.95 14.87 -11.27
C ILE A 276 -0.76 15.75 -10.03
N ASP A 277 -1.17 15.23 -8.89
CA ASP A 277 -1.09 15.92 -7.60
C ASP A 277 0.15 15.52 -6.79
N GLY A 278 0.89 14.49 -7.23
CA GLY A 278 2.06 14.04 -6.49
C GLY A 278 2.73 12.78 -7.03
N PHE A 279 3.81 12.41 -6.34
CA PHE A 279 4.54 11.16 -6.59
C PHE A 279 4.60 10.27 -5.36
N ARG A 280 4.52 8.95 -5.59
CA ARG A 280 5.09 7.96 -4.68
C ARG A 280 6.50 7.63 -5.18
N MET A 281 7.49 7.87 -4.33
CA MET A 281 8.89 7.60 -4.65
C MET A 281 9.23 6.15 -4.34
N ASP A 282 9.46 5.39 -5.41
CA ASP A 282 9.88 3.99 -5.32
C ASP A 282 11.29 3.87 -4.75
N ALA A 283 11.51 2.84 -3.94
CA ALA A 283 12.83 2.38 -3.48
C ALA A 283 13.79 3.48 -2.99
N ALA A 284 13.27 4.51 -2.30
CA ALA A 284 14.05 5.69 -1.92
C ALA A 284 15.25 5.41 -0.99
N MET A 285 15.35 4.20 -0.42
CA MET A 285 16.51 3.75 0.34
C MET A 285 17.70 3.32 -0.54
N HIS A 286 17.44 3.04 -1.80
CA HIS A 286 18.36 2.40 -2.73
C HIS A 286 18.94 3.35 -3.77
N PHE A 287 18.61 4.66 -3.73
CA PHE A 287 19.21 5.67 -4.62
C PHE A 287 20.73 5.70 -4.54
N GLU A 288 21.27 5.51 -3.35
CA GLU A 288 22.66 5.17 -3.07
C GLU A 288 22.69 4.25 -1.84
N GLU A 289 23.19 3.04 -2.00
CA GLU A 289 23.18 2.02 -0.96
C GLU A 289 23.90 2.48 0.31
N ASN A 290 23.17 2.45 1.43
CA ASN A 290 23.66 2.83 2.75
C ASN A 290 24.06 4.31 2.94
N ASP A 291 23.74 5.20 2.00
CA ASP A 291 23.98 6.65 2.15
C ASP A 291 22.68 7.44 2.35
N ILE A 292 22.22 7.50 3.61
CA ILE A 292 21.01 8.26 3.99
C ILE A 292 21.18 9.76 3.63
N ALA A 293 22.37 10.30 3.68
CA ALA A 293 22.59 11.73 3.39
C ALA A 293 22.38 12.03 1.92
N PHE A 294 22.90 11.17 1.03
CA PHE A 294 22.66 11.27 -0.40
C PHE A 294 21.17 11.07 -0.73
N ASN A 295 20.55 10.02 -0.20
CA ASN A 295 19.15 9.69 -0.49
C ASN A 295 18.19 10.80 -0.04
N THR A 296 18.44 11.41 1.13
CA THR A 296 17.63 12.53 1.60
C THR A 296 17.89 13.81 0.80
N GLU A 297 19.10 14.04 0.31
CA GLU A 297 19.41 15.13 -0.61
C GLU A 297 18.69 14.97 -1.95
N ALA A 298 18.74 13.76 -2.52
CA ALA A 298 18.05 13.45 -3.78
C ALA A 298 16.53 13.65 -3.67
N LEU A 299 15.91 13.20 -2.58
CA LEU A 299 14.50 13.45 -2.31
C LEU A 299 14.20 14.94 -2.16
N ASN A 300 15.05 15.69 -1.45
CA ASN A 300 14.89 17.13 -1.29
C ASN A 300 15.00 17.88 -2.62
N TRP A 301 15.99 17.52 -3.45
CA TRP A 301 16.16 18.10 -4.79
C TRP A 301 14.86 17.96 -5.60
N LEU A 302 14.37 16.74 -5.77
CA LEU A 302 13.19 16.48 -6.61
C LEU A 302 11.92 17.12 -6.04
N TYR A 303 11.70 17.01 -4.72
CA TYR A 303 10.55 17.62 -4.06
C TYR A 303 10.56 19.14 -4.19
N SER A 304 11.72 19.77 -4.02
CA SER A 304 11.87 21.22 -4.19
C SER A 304 11.59 21.67 -5.63
N PHE A 305 12.01 20.87 -6.60
CA PHE A 305 11.70 21.13 -8.02
C PHE A 305 10.18 21.04 -8.26
N CYS A 306 9.53 19.96 -7.85
CA CYS A 306 8.11 19.74 -8.04
C CYS A 306 7.25 20.81 -7.35
N THR A 307 7.57 21.16 -6.10
CA THR A 307 6.85 22.22 -5.36
C THR A 307 7.11 23.63 -5.92
N GLY A 308 8.23 23.82 -6.62
CA GLY A 308 8.49 25.04 -7.40
C GLY A 308 7.54 25.20 -8.59
N LEU A 309 7.00 24.10 -9.13
CA LEU A 309 6.01 24.08 -10.20
C LEU A 309 4.57 24.09 -9.67
N ASN A 310 4.28 23.26 -8.66
CA ASN A 310 3.00 23.15 -7.99
C ASN A 310 3.21 23.17 -6.47
N PRO A 311 2.90 24.28 -5.77
CA PRO A 311 3.12 24.39 -4.32
C PRO A 311 2.38 23.35 -3.47
N ASP A 312 1.27 22.78 -3.99
CA ASP A 312 0.46 21.77 -3.31
C ASP A 312 0.86 20.34 -3.67
N PHE A 313 2.01 20.18 -4.38
CA PHE A 313 2.50 18.87 -4.81
C PHE A 313 2.80 17.97 -3.61
N TYR A 314 2.20 16.79 -3.58
CA TYR A 314 2.40 15.82 -2.52
C TYR A 314 3.45 14.77 -2.90
N MET A 315 4.30 14.40 -1.95
CA MET A 315 5.28 13.34 -2.14
C MET A 315 5.28 12.39 -0.95
N VAL A 316 5.16 11.09 -1.22
CA VAL A 316 5.33 10.03 -0.23
C VAL A 316 6.43 9.08 -0.69
N SER A 317 7.37 8.75 0.20
CA SER A 317 8.55 7.96 -0.16
C SER A 317 8.52 6.57 0.50
N GLU A 318 8.93 5.57 -0.27
CA GLU A 318 9.15 4.24 0.25
C GLU A 318 10.52 4.15 0.92
N VAL A 319 10.48 4.07 2.25
CA VAL A 319 11.64 3.82 3.10
C VAL A 319 11.35 2.56 3.91
N TRP A 320 11.59 1.39 3.33
CA TRP A 320 11.27 0.10 3.95
C TRP A 320 12.24 -0.23 5.09
N ALA A 321 12.02 0.38 6.22
CA ALA A 321 12.91 0.31 7.35
C ALA A 321 12.17 0.43 8.68
N ASN A 322 12.92 0.31 9.78
CA ASN A 322 12.40 0.58 11.11
C ASN A 322 12.18 2.09 11.34
N LYS A 323 11.39 2.42 12.39
CA LYS A 323 11.06 3.79 12.79
C LYS A 323 12.27 4.74 12.84
N ALA A 324 13.43 4.27 13.34
CA ALA A 324 14.60 5.14 13.52
C ALA A 324 15.18 5.59 12.18
N THR A 325 15.24 4.68 11.21
CA THR A 325 15.67 4.98 9.83
C THR A 325 14.65 5.89 9.14
N ILE A 326 13.36 5.54 9.17
CA ILE A 326 12.28 6.39 8.62
C ILE A 326 12.37 7.81 9.18
N THR A 327 12.56 7.95 10.50
CA THR A 327 12.73 9.27 11.15
C THR A 327 13.86 10.08 10.50
N ASN A 328 14.96 9.44 10.12
CA ASN A 328 16.10 10.15 9.51
C ASN A 328 15.78 10.66 8.10
N TYR A 329 14.94 9.95 7.33
CA TYR A 329 14.54 10.36 5.98
C TYR A 329 13.65 11.62 5.97
N TYR A 330 12.94 11.93 7.04
CA TYR A 330 12.23 13.21 7.17
C TYR A 330 13.16 14.44 7.14
N ALA A 331 14.49 14.25 7.29
CA ALA A 331 15.47 15.32 7.07
C ALA A 331 15.53 15.80 5.60
N SER A 332 14.96 15.05 4.66
CA SER A 332 14.77 15.48 3.26
C SER A 332 13.84 16.69 3.12
N GLY A 333 12.95 16.93 4.10
CA GLY A 333 11.90 17.95 3.98
C GLY A 333 10.73 17.53 3.08
N THR A 334 10.68 16.25 2.61
CA THR A 334 9.50 15.69 1.95
C THR A 334 8.41 15.40 2.99
N PRO A 335 7.12 15.60 2.65
CA PRO A 335 6.05 15.56 3.65
C PRO A 335 5.83 14.17 4.25
N SER A 336 6.01 13.09 3.48
CA SER A 336 5.58 11.78 3.92
C SER A 336 6.59 10.68 3.63
N MET A 337 6.69 9.75 4.59
CA MET A 337 7.34 8.45 4.46
C MET A 337 6.34 7.37 4.87
N PHE A 338 6.24 6.26 4.11
CA PHE A 338 5.44 5.13 4.53
C PHE A 338 5.87 4.59 5.89
N ASN A 339 4.92 4.43 6.81
CA ASN A 339 5.20 3.99 8.17
C ASN A 339 5.24 2.46 8.28
N PHE A 340 6.33 1.86 7.79
CA PHE A 340 6.56 0.41 7.81
C PHE A 340 6.58 -0.20 9.23
N ASP A 341 6.79 0.58 10.26
CA ASP A 341 6.73 0.11 11.66
C ASP A 341 5.32 -0.32 12.09
N LEU A 342 4.28 0.13 11.37
CA LEU A 342 2.88 -0.23 11.56
C LEU A 342 2.45 -1.42 10.70
N ALA A 343 3.10 -1.63 9.56
CA ALA A 343 2.66 -2.48 8.46
C ALA A 343 3.20 -3.93 8.50
N ASP A 344 2.73 -4.74 7.55
CA ASP A 344 3.03 -6.16 7.37
C ASP A 344 2.35 -7.08 8.40
N THR A 345 2.41 -8.38 8.14
CA THR A 345 1.81 -9.47 8.95
C THR A 345 2.31 -9.50 10.40
N GLU A 346 3.48 -8.94 10.66
CA GLU A 346 4.08 -8.73 11.96
C GLU A 346 4.01 -7.27 12.44
N GLY A 347 3.30 -6.41 11.70
CA GLY A 347 3.11 -5.00 12.03
C GLY A 347 2.29 -4.76 13.29
N LYS A 348 2.43 -3.57 13.86
CA LYS A 348 1.76 -3.24 15.13
C LYS A 348 0.24 -3.18 15.00
N LEU A 349 -0.28 -2.73 13.83
CA LEU A 349 -1.73 -2.67 13.60
C LEU A 349 -2.36 -4.06 13.57
N ILE A 350 -1.77 -5.01 12.83
CA ILE A 350 -2.25 -6.40 12.79
C ILE A 350 -2.16 -7.05 14.19
N LYS A 351 -1.03 -6.87 14.88
CA LYS A 351 -0.87 -7.40 16.24
C LYS A 351 -1.86 -6.81 17.23
N ALA A 352 -2.15 -5.52 17.14
CA ALA A 352 -3.13 -4.85 18.01
C ALA A 352 -4.56 -5.33 17.73
N ALA A 353 -4.95 -5.45 16.48
CA ALA A 353 -6.26 -5.97 16.08
C ALA A 353 -6.51 -7.42 16.57
N ARG A 354 -5.45 -8.22 16.66
CA ARG A 354 -5.48 -9.59 17.21
C ARG A 354 -5.32 -9.66 18.74
N GLY A 355 -5.23 -8.53 19.44
CA GLY A 355 -4.98 -8.47 20.89
C GLY A 355 -3.55 -8.87 21.30
N ASN A 356 -2.65 -9.11 20.34
CA ASN A 356 -1.26 -9.53 20.61
C ASN A 356 -0.30 -8.33 20.85
N TYR A 357 -0.78 -7.12 20.66
CA TYR A 357 -0.09 -5.87 20.99
C TYR A 357 -1.07 -4.96 21.72
N LYS A 358 -0.68 -4.47 22.87
CA LYS A 358 -1.57 -3.70 23.74
C LYS A 358 -1.96 -2.36 23.09
N ALA A 359 -3.23 -1.97 23.23
CA ALA A 359 -3.69 -0.66 22.78
C ALA A 359 -2.91 0.48 23.46
N ALA A 360 -2.59 0.33 24.75
CA ALA A 360 -1.73 1.27 25.49
C ALA A 360 -0.38 1.49 24.79
N ASN A 361 0.31 0.43 24.37
CA ASN A 361 1.59 0.56 23.68
C ASN A 361 1.41 1.16 22.26
N LEU A 362 0.26 0.92 21.60
CA LEU A 362 0.00 1.50 20.30
C LEU A 362 -0.12 3.03 20.38
N VAL A 363 -0.87 3.55 21.35
CA VAL A 363 -1.01 5.01 21.52
C VAL A 363 0.31 5.67 21.95
N GLU A 364 1.14 5.00 22.75
CA GLU A 364 2.50 5.45 23.03
C GLU A 364 3.35 5.58 21.75
N ASN A 365 3.24 4.60 20.82
CA ASN A 365 3.94 4.69 19.54
C ASN A 365 3.39 5.83 18.68
N MET A 366 2.06 6.07 18.67
CA MET A 366 1.47 7.20 17.93
C MET A 366 2.06 8.54 18.38
N VAL A 367 2.16 8.77 19.70
CA VAL A 367 2.84 9.95 20.28
C VAL A 367 4.32 9.97 19.88
N GLY A 368 4.96 8.80 19.89
CA GLY A 368 6.37 8.65 19.52
C GLY A 368 6.65 8.97 18.05
N TYR A 369 5.76 8.59 17.11
CA TYR A 369 5.88 8.97 15.70
C TYR A 369 5.74 10.48 15.54
N GLN A 370 4.66 11.05 16.06
CA GLN A 370 4.42 12.49 15.97
C GLN A 370 5.59 13.31 16.54
N THR A 371 6.11 12.91 17.70
CA THR A 371 7.21 13.63 18.36
C THR A 371 8.53 13.51 17.61
N ASP A 372 8.88 12.32 17.12
CA ASP A 372 10.20 12.07 16.54
C ASP A 372 10.28 12.58 15.09
N TYR A 373 9.21 12.43 14.30
CA TYR A 373 9.15 12.96 12.93
C TYR A 373 9.16 14.48 12.91
N ALA A 374 8.35 15.13 13.78
CA ALA A 374 8.32 16.58 13.92
C ALA A 374 9.66 17.22 14.29
N LYS A 375 10.55 16.49 15.01
CA LYS A 375 11.93 16.97 15.29
C LYS A 375 12.79 17.09 14.03
N LYS A 376 12.48 16.34 12.98
CA LYS A 376 13.21 16.33 11.72
C LYS A 376 12.58 17.26 10.70
N TYR A 377 11.26 17.20 10.58
CA TYR A 377 10.48 18.05 9.71
C TYR A 377 9.14 18.41 10.38
N ALA A 378 8.92 19.69 10.65
CA ALA A 378 7.77 20.14 11.44
C ALA A 378 6.43 19.92 10.72
N ASP A 379 6.45 20.02 9.38
CA ASP A 379 5.27 19.91 8.51
C ASP A 379 5.10 18.49 7.95
N PHE A 380 5.65 17.46 8.65
CA PHE A 380 5.49 16.07 8.24
C PHE A 380 4.02 15.63 8.26
N ILE A 381 3.69 14.76 7.33
CA ILE A 381 2.40 14.05 7.27
C ILE A 381 2.73 12.55 7.34
N ASP A 382 2.39 11.86 8.43
CA ASP A 382 2.62 10.41 8.53
C ASP A 382 1.83 9.66 7.43
N ALA A 383 2.36 8.56 6.92
CA ALA A 383 1.69 7.73 5.92
C ALA A 383 1.49 6.30 6.47
N PRO A 384 0.51 6.11 7.40
CA PRO A 384 0.21 4.80 7.95
C PRO A 384 -0.48 3.91 6.92
N PHE A 385 -0.16 2.62 6.94
CA PHE A 385 -0.79 1.58 6.13
C PHE A 385 -0.68 0.21 6.83
N ILE A 386 -1.39 -0.81 6.35
CA ILE A 386 -1.32 -2.16 6.91
C ILE A 386 -0.59 -3.10 5.95
N ALA A 387 -0.90 -3.03 4.67
CA ALA A 387 -0.22 -3.78 3.61
C ALA A 387 -0.21 -2.98 2.30
N ASN A 388 0.65 -3.39 1.38
CA ASN A 388 0.74 -2.88 0.02
C ASN A 388 0.94 -4.02 -0.99
N HIS A 389 1.22 -3.69 -2.23
CA HIS A 389 1.43 -4.64 -3.33
C HIS A 389 2.67 -5.56 -3.18
N ASP A 390 3.61 -5.24 -2.28
CA ASP A 390 4.82 -6.03 -2.00
C ASP A 390 4.70 -6.90 -0.76
N MET A 391 3.60 -6.78 -0.02
CA MET A 391 3.34 -7.53 1.20
C MET A 391 2.25 -8.58 1.03
N GLY A 392 2.17 -9.53 1.95
CA GLY A 392 1.01 -10.41 2.08
C GLY A 392 -0.25 -9.60 2.39
N ARG A 393 -1.38 -9.96 1.78
CA ARG A 393 -2.67 -9.32 2.03
C ARG A 393 -3.04 -9.33 3.51
N VAL A 394 -3.65 -8.25 3.99
CA VAL A 394 -4.04 -8.03 5.41
C VAL A 394 -4.83 -9.21 5.99
N ALA A 395 -5.76 -9.78 5.23
CA ALA A 395 -6.57 -10.91 5.65
C ALA A 395 -5.74 -12.14 6.09
N ASN A 396 -4.59 -12.38 5.43
CA ASN A 396 -3.69 -13.46 5.82
C ASN A 396 -3.05 -13.22 7.19
N GLY A 397 -2.58 -12.02 7.46
CA GLY A 397 -2.03 -11.62 8.77
C GLY A 397 -3.07 -11.66 9.89
N LEU A 398 -4.33 -11.44 9.56
CA LEU A 398 -5.47 -11.44 10.49
C LEU A 398 -6.21 -12.78 10.55
N ALA A 399 -5.59 -13.86 10.08
CA ALA A 399 -6.14 -15.22 10.09
C ALA A 399 -7.47 -15.37 9.33
N LYS A 400 -7.74 -14.48 8.36
CA LYS A 400 -9.00 -14.41 7.60
C LYS A 400 -10.23 -14.28 8.52
N ASP A 401 -10.08 -13.53 9.58
CA ASP A 401 -11.11 -13.24 10.58
C ASP A 401 -11.69 -11.84 10.33
N ALA A 402 -13.01 -11.75 10.13
CA ALA A 402 -13.68 -10.50 9.79
C ALA A 402 -13.62 -9.47 10.91
N ASP A 403 -13.69 -9.88 12.16
CA ASP A 403 -13.66 -8.98 13.32
C ASP A 403 -12.28 -8.36 13.49
N ASN A 404 -11.22 -9.15 13.25
CA ASN A 404 -9.87 -8.64 13.23
C ASN A 404 -9.63 -7.70 12.05
N MET A 405 -10.20 -7.96 10.86
CA MET A 405 -10.15 -7.07 9.70
C MET A 405 -10.77 -5.72 10.01
N LYS A 406 -11.98 -5.73 10.58
CA LYS A 406 -12.68 -4.51 11.00
C LYS A 406 -11.87 -3.73 12.04
N MET A 407 -11.37 -4.41 13.07
CA MET A 407 -10.57 -3.75 14.11
C MET A 407 -9.28 -3.13 13.55
N ALA A 408 -8.59 -3.82 12.64
CA ALA A 408 -7.37 -3.30 12.01
C ALA A 408 -7.66 -2.02 11.21
N CYS A 409 -8.75 -2.02 10.42
CA CYS A 409 -9.24 -0.83 9.73
C CYS A 409 -9.56 0.30 10.71
N GLY A 410 -10.30 0.01 11.80
CA GLY A 410 -10.63 1.00 12.82
C GLY A 410 -9.39 1.66 13.42
N LEU A 411 -8.35 0.87 13.70
CA LEU A 411 -7.07 1.38 14.19
C LEU A 411 -6.35 2.23 13.14
N LEU A 412 -6.29 1.77 11.88
CA LEU A 412 -5.66 2.52 10.78
C LEU A 412 -6.33 3.88 10.57
N MET A 413 -7.67 3.90 10.50
CA MET A 413 -8.40 5.14 10.23
C MET A 413 -8.33 6.15 11.39
N MET A 414 -7.94 5.73 12.59
CA MET A 414 -7.70 6.62 13.72
C MET A 414 -6.24 7.10 13.83
N MET A 415 -5.34 6.72 12.94
CA MET A 415 -3.96 7.24 12.89
C MET A 415 -3.92 8.69 12.41
N ASN A 416 -2.82 9.42 12.72
CA ASN A 416 -2.52 10.71 12.11
C ASN A 416 -2.03 10.54 10.66
N GLY A 417 -2.03 11.63 9.90
CA GLY A 417 -1.47 11.67 8.55
C GLY A 417 -2.42 11.14 7.48
N ASN A 418 -1.86 10.53 6.45
CA ASN A 418 -2.55 10.00 5.28
C ASN A 418 -2.56 8.48 5.31
N PRO A 419 -3.66 7.80 5.68
CA PRO A 419 -3.74 6.35 5.58
C PRO A 419 -3.79 5.92 4.12
N PHE A 420 -3.07 4.83 3.82
CA PHE A 420 -3.09 4.15 2.53
C PHE A 420 -3.75 2.78 2.68
N VAL A 421 -4.68 2.47 1.77
CA VAL A 421 -5.41 1.20 1.71
C VAL A 421 -5.19 0.58 0.34
N TYR A 422 -4.64 -0.62 0.30
CA TYR A 422 -4.40 -1.35 -0.93
C TYR A 422 -5.70 -2.00 -1.43
N TYR A 423 -6.04 -1.85 -2.73
CA TYR A 423 -7.29 -2.34 -3.30
C TYR A 423 -7.58 -3.79 -2.88
N GLY A 424 -8.83 -4.05 -2.55
CA GLY A 424 -9.29 -5.36 -2.07
C GLY A 424 -9.00 -5.64 -0.59
N GLU A 425 -8.31 -4.75 0.14
CA GLU A 425 -8.18 -4.84 1.58
C GLU A 425 -9.55 -4.66 2.25
N GLU A 426 -10.35 -3.75 1.76
CA GLU A 426 -11.69 -3.41 2.24
C GLU A 426 -12.72 -4.55 2.07
N ILE A 427 -12.43 -5.54 1.23
CA ILE A 427 -13.25 -6.75 1.10
C ILE A 427 -12.58 -8.01 1.65
N GLY A 428 -11.39 -7.87 2.24
CA GLY A 428 -10.66 -8.98 2.85
C GLY A 428 -10.03 -9.96 1.85
N MET A 429 -9.56 -9.49 0.69
CA MET A 429 -8.84 -10.32 -0.27
C MET A 429 -7.65 -11.01 0.36
N SER A 430 -7.41 -12.24 -0.06
CA SER A 430 -6.33 -13.09 0.42
C SER A 430 -5.19 -13.17 -0.59
N SER A 431 -3.99 -13.51 -0.09
CA SER A 431 -2.82 -13.86 -0.90
C SER A 431 -2.27 -15.21 -0.48
N SER A 432 -1.25 -15.73 -1.17
CA SER A 432 -0.61 -17.00 -0.82
C SER A 432 0.87 -16.97 -1.20
N GLY A 433 1.69 -17.59 -0.35
CA GLY A 433 3.11 -17.80 -0.64
C GLY A 433 3.92 -16.51 -0.69
N LYS A 434 5.04 -16.58 -1.45
CA LYS A 434 6.01 -15.48 -1.57
C LYS A 434 6.03 -14.82 -2.95
N LYS A 435 5.27 -15.39 -3.91
CA LYS A 435 5.21 -14.82 -5.27
C LYS A 435 4.53 -13.46 -5.23
N ASP A 436 5.08 -12.49 -5.93
CA ASP A 436 4.51 -11.15 -6.01
C ASP A 436 3.17 -11.15 -6.74
N GLU A 437 3.04 -11.97 -7.77
CA GLU A 437 1.80 -12.17 -8.51
C GLU A 437 0.63 -12.57 -7.60
N ASN A 438 0.89 -13.36 -6.56
CA ASN A 438 -0.12 -13.80 -5.59
C ASN A 438 -0.58 -12.68 -4.63
N LYS A 439 0.14 -11.57 -4.56
CA LYS A 439 -0.21 -10.37 -3.78
C LYS A 439 -1.08 -9.42 -4.60
N ARG A 440 -1.02 -9.53 -5.95
CA ARG A 440 -1.58 -8.61 -6.96
C ARG A 440 -2.73 -9.23 -7.75
N LEU A 441 -3.55 -10.07 -7.08
CA LEU A 441 -4.67 -10.80 -7.66
C LEU A 441 -5.78 -9.85 -8.12
N PRO A 442 -6.64 -10.30 -9.08
CA PRO A 442 -7.79 -9.53 -9.55
C PRO A 442 -8.70 -9.07 -8.42
N MET A 443 -9.17 -7.82 -8.49
CA MET A 443 -10.21 -7.30 -7.60
C MET A 443 -11.49 -8.11 -7.77
N ILE A 444 -12.13 -8.49 -6.67
CA ILE A 444 -13.38 -9.28 -6.70
C ILE A 444 -14.56 -8.32 -6.60
N TRP A 445 -15.08 -7.92 -7.76
CA TRP A 445 -16.22 -6.99 -7.82
C TRP A 445 -17.54 -7.65 -7.50
N SER A 446 -17.74 -8.90 -7.95
CA SER A 446 -18.94 -9.68 -7.71
C SER A 446 -18.61 -11.18 -7.64
N ASP A 447 -19.36 -11.95 -6.84
CA ASP A 447 -19.25 -13.41 -6.79
C ASP A 447 -20.01 -14.10 -7.93
N THR A 448 -20.84 -13.36 -8.66
CA THR A 448 -21.79 -13.90 -9.64
C THR A 448 -21.70 -13.27 -11.02
N ASP A 449 -21.10 -12.09 -11.15
CA ASP A 449 -20.89 -11.37 -12.40
C ASP A 449 -19.40 -11.13 -12.62
N ALA A 450 -18.88 -11.62 -13.73
CA ALA A 450 -17.47 -11.46 -14.11
C ALA A 450 -17.21 -10.20 -14.95
N THR A 451 -18.22 -9.33 -15.13
CA THR A 451 -18.04 -8.08 -15.90
C THR A 451 -16.96 -7.21 -15.28
N GLY A 452 -15.96 -6.83 -16.09
CA GLY A 452 -14.83 -6.02 -15.68
C GLY A 452 -13.81 -6.70 -14.77
N MET A 453 -13.97 -8.02 -14.51
CA MET A 453 -12.96 -8.76 -13.75
C MET A 453 -11.78 -9.12 -14.65
N THR A 454 -10.57 -8.79 -14.20
CA THR A 454 -9.34 -9.09 -14.93
C THR A 454 -8.92 -10.55 -14.78
N ASN A 455 -7.99 -11.01 -15.65
CA ASN A 455 -7.37 -12.32 -15.50
C ASN A 455 -6.28 -12.34 -14.39
N GLY A 456 -5.78 -11.17 -14.00
CA GLY A 456 -4.63 -11.00 -13.12
C GLY A 456 -3.30 -11.47 -13.72
N PRO A 457 -2.21 -11.41 -12.93
CA PRO A 457 -0.89 -11.83 -13.39
C PRO A 457 -0.85 -13.29 -13.84
N LEU A 458 -0.20 -13.56 -14.99
CA LEU A 458 -0.18 -14.88 -15.63
C LEU A 458 0.38 -16.00 -14.71
N ASP A 459 1.37 -15.65 -13.91
CA ASP A 459 2.07 -16.61 -13.03
C ASP A 459 1.45 -16.70 -11.63
N ALA A 460 0.34 -16.01 -11.36
CA ALA A 460 -0.38 -16.15 -10.10
C ALA A 460 -0.95 -17.56 -9.92
N ASP A 461 -0.95 -18.02 -8.66
CA ASP A 461 -1.49 -19.34 -8.31
C ASP A 461 -3.03 -19.30 -8.38
N LYS A 462 -3.62 -20.16 -9.21
CA LYS A 462 -5.07 -20.16 -9.52
C LYS A 462 -5.96 -20.76 -8.41
N ASP A 463 -5.37 -21.32 -7.37
CA ASP A 463 -6.07 -21.95 -6.25
C ASP A 463 -6.23 -21.03 -5.02
N ILE A 464 -5.81 -19.76 -5.15
CA ILE A 464 -6.00 -18.77 -4.09
C ILE A 464 -7.45 -18.30 -4.12
N VAL A 465 -8.17 -18.62 -3.04
CA VAL A 465 -9.59 -18.24 -2.89
C VAL A 465 -9.71 -17.23 -1.76
N SER A 466 -10.46 -16.15 -2.00
CA SER A 466 -10.84 -15.20 -0.95
C SER A 466 -11.71 -15.92 0.11
N ALA A 467 -11.53 -15.54 1.36
CA ALA A 467 -12.36 -16.03 2.45
C ALA A 467 -13.69 -15.28 2.56
N PHE A 468 -13.80 -14.13 1.88
CA PHE A 468 -14.94 -13.22 1.94
C PHE A 468 -15.49 -12.98 0.54
N ALA A 469 -16.75 -12.54 0.49
CA ALA A 469 -17.47 -12.21 -0.73
C ALA A 469 -16.89 -10.98 -1.44
N GLY A 470 -17.27 -10.77 -2.70
CA GLY A 470 -16.92 -9.59 -3.49
C GLY A 470 -17.66 -8.33 -3.06
N VAL A 471 -17.31 -7.22 -3.73
CA VAL A 471 -17.84 -5.87 -3.44
C VAL A 471 -19.36 -5.85 -3.45
N GLU A 472 -19.99 -6.38 -4.51
CA GLU A 472 -21.45 -6.33 -4.68
C GLU A 472 -22.18 -6.97 -3.52
N GLN A 473 -21.76 -8.15 -3.07
CA GLN A 473 -22.38 -8.88 -1.98
C GLN A 473 -22.10 -8.21 -0.63
N GLN A 474 -20.90 -7.69 -0.41
CA GLN A 474 -20.56 -7.00 0.83
C GLN A 474 -21.26 -5.64 0.97
N LEU A 475 -21.56 -4.94 -0.12
CA LEU A 475 -22.38 -3.71 -0.06
C LEU A 475 -23.79 -3.95 0.47
N GLN A 476 -24.32 -5.18 0.29
CA GLN A 476 -25.66 -5.54 0.75
C GLN A 476 -25.70 -6.01 2.22
N ASP A 477 -24.54 -6.34 2.81
CA ASP A 477 -24.44 -6.73 4.22
C ASP A 477 -23.96 -5.52 5.06
N PRO A 478 -24.84 -4.95 5.92
CA PRO A 478 -24.51 -3.78 6.74
C PRO A 478 -23.34 -4.03 7.72
N TYR A 479 -23.07 -5.29 8.02
CA TYR A 479 -21.98 -5.71 8.93
C TYR A 479 -20.76 -6.26 8.20
N SER A 480 -20.69 -6.15 6.88
CA SER A 480 -19.54 -6.57 6.10
C SER A 480 -18.26 -5.81 6.47
N ILE A 481 -17.12 -6.34 6.06
CA ILE A 481 -15.82 -5.65 6.18
C ILE A 481 -15.88 -4.35 5.39
N LEU A 482 -16.38 -4.38 4.14
CA LEU A 482 -16.49 -3.20 3.27
C LEU A 482 -17.30 -2.08 3.89
N ASN A 483 -18.50 -2.38 4.41
CA ASN A 483 -19.32 -1.37 5.05
C ASN A 483 -18.71 -0.83 6.36
N TYR A 484 -17.89 -1.62 7.05
CA TYR A 484 -17.10 -1.14 8.17
C TYR A 484 -16.01 -0.15 7.72
N TYR A 485 -15.26 -0.47 6.64
CA TYR A 485 -14.29 0.45 6.05
C TYR A 485 -14.95 1.77 5.66
N LYS A 486 -16.09 1.70 4.97
CA LYS A 486 -16.87 2.88 4.58
C LYS A 486 -17.22 3.77 5.77
N ARG A 487 -17.68 3.17 6.89
CA ARG A 487 -17.95 3.90 8.14
C ARG A 487 -16.70 4.53 8.75
N ALA A 488 -15.61 3.76 8.80
CA ALA A 488 -14.37 4.21 9.42
C ALA A 488 -13.74 5.39 8.67
N VAL A 489 -13.69 5.31 7.33
CA VAL A 489 -13.20 6.40 6.48
C VAL A 489 -14.08 7.63 6.59
N ARG A 490 -15.41 7.46 6.61
CA ARG A 490 -16.32 8.58 6.78
C ARG A 490 -16.16 9.26 8.14
N LEU A 491 -16.08 8.48 9.22
CA LEU A 491 -15.90 9.00 10.57
C LEU A 491 -14.58 9.81 10.68
N ARG A 492 -13.55 9.38 9.98
CA ARG A 492 -12.30 10.13 9.83
C ARG A 492 -12.49 11.45 9.07
N ASN A 493 -13.23 11.44 7.94
CA ASN A 493 -13.47 12.62 7.12
C ASN A 493 -14.35 13.67 7.81
N GLU A 494 -15.17 13.26 8.77
CA GLU A 494 -15.99 14.18 9.57
C GLU A 494 -15.23 14.83 10.73
N ASN A 495 -14.08 14.26 11.12
CA ASN A 495 -13.30 14.71 12.28
C ASN A 495 -11.83 14.97 11.86
N PRO A 496 -11.52 16.18 11.34
CA PRO A 496 -10.17 16.52 10.86
C PRO A 496 -9.09 16.42 11.93
N GLU A 497 -9.48 16.47 13.20
CA GLU A 497 -8.58 16.26 14.34
C GLU A 497 -7.92 14.89 14.32
N ILE A 498 -8.55 13.87 13.72
CA ILE A 498 -7.96 12.53 13.61
C ILE A 498 -6.67 12.57 12.81
N ALA A 499 -6.69 13.23 11.66
CA ALA A 499 -5.54 13.29 10.77
C ALA A 499 -4.45 14.26 11.26
N ARG A 500 -4.85 15.43 11.78
CA ARG A 500 -4.00 16.61 12.00
C ARG A 500 -3.68 16.86 13.47
N GLY A 501 -4.50 16.30 14.39
CA GLY A 501 -4.46 16.68 15.80
C GLY A 501 -3.17 16.29 16.54
N GLN A 502 -2.76 17.17 17.45
CA GLN A 502 -1.72 16.87 18.43
C GLN A 502 -2.26 15.83 19.42
N ILE A 503 -1.54 14.72 19.58
CA ILE A 503 -1.94 13.60 20.43
C ILE A 503 -1.50 13.83 21.88
N GLN A 504 -2.40 13.54 22.83
CA GLN A 504 -2.06 13.36 24.24
C GLN A 504 -2.72 12.09 24.78
N ILE A 505 -2.00 11.29 25.54
CA ILE A 505 -2.52 10.07 26.17
C ILE A 505 -3.34 10.48 27.41
N VAL A 506 -4.51 9.84 27.56
CA VAL A 506 -5.32 9.93 28.80
C VAL A 506 -4.91 8.75 29.67
N GLU A 507 -3.94 8.99 30.54
CA GLU A 507 -3.24 7.94 31.30
C GLU A 507 -4.21 7.14 32.19
N GLU A 508 -5.21 7.81 32.79
CA GLU A 508 -6.20 7.20 33.67
C GLU A 508 -7.09 6.16 32.98
N LEU A 509 -7.18 6.22 31.65
CA LEU A 509 -8.00 5.34 30.81
C LEU A 509 -7.15 4.42 29.92
N THR A 510 -5.84 4.41 30.09
CA THR A 510 -4.92 3.70 29.20
C THR A 510 -4.21 2.57 29.95
N GLU A 511 -4.72 1.36 29.82
CA GLU A 511 -4.15 0.14 30.39
C GLU A 511 -4.46 -1.08 29.51
N GLY A 512 -3.45 -1.86 29.18
CA GLY A 512 -3.63 -3.12 28.46
C GLY A 512 -4.24 -2.93 27.08
N ASN A 513 -5.38 -3.56 26.82
CA ASN A 513 -6.10 -3.50 25.55
C ASN A 513 -7.15 -2.37 25.49
N GLN A 514 -7.25 -1.56 26.54
CA GLN A 514 -7.96 -0.30 26.53
C GLN A 514 -6.96 0.85 26.44
N ALA A 515 -7.25 1.85 25.63
CA ALA A 515 -6.47 3.08 25.57
C ALA A 515 -7.36 4.28 25.25
N ALA A 516 -6.97 5.45 25.71
CA ALA A 516 -7.64 6.69 25.40
C ALA A 516 -6.64 7.80 25.10
N ILE A 517 -6.96 8.61 24.10
CA ILE A 517 -6.17 9.77 23.70
C ILE A 517 -7.08 10.98 23.46
N THR A 518 -6.52 12.16 23.55
CA THR A 518 -7.09 13.36 22.94
C THR A 518 -6.32 13.71 21.67
N LYS A 519 -6.99 14.29 20.70
CA LYS A 519 -6.39 14.91 19.52
C LYS A 519 -6.91 16.33 19.39
N THR A 520 -6.00 17.29 19.40
CA THR A 520 -6.32 18.73 19.29
C THR A 520 -5.81 19.29 17.98
N TYR A 521 -6.70 19.82 17.18
CA TYR A 521 -6.40 20.54 15.94
C TYR A 521 -7.08 21.91 15.97
N GLU A 522 -6.28 22.98 15.82
CA GLU A 522 -6.74 24.36 16.04
C GLU A 522 -7.42 24.50 17.43
N ASP A 523 -8.66 24.98 17.45
CA ASP A 523 -9.43 25.19 18.68
C ASP A 523 -10.34 23.99 19.02
N SER A 524 -10.22 22.87 18.29
CA SER A 524 -11.08 21.69 18.44
C SER A 524 -10.32 20.50 19.01
N THR A 525 -10.91 19.84 20.00
CA THR A 525 -10.37 18.65 20.65
C THR A 525 -11.39 17.54 20.63
N ILE A 526 -10.96 16.35 20.20
CA ILE A 526 -11.72 15.11 20.32
C ILE A 526 -11.02 14.15 21.28
N GLY A 527 -11.79 13.28 21.93
CA GLY A 527 -11.31 12.11 22.63
C GLY A 527 -11.50 10.88 21.75
N ILE A 528 -10.53 9.96 21.75
CA ILE A 528 -10.68 8.65 21.10
C ILE A 528 -10.38 7.58 22.13
N VAL A 529 -11.34 6.67 22.32
CA VAL A 529 -11.19 5.51 23.22
C VAL A 529 -11.19 4.24 22.40
N TYR A 530 -10.22 3.38 22.65
CA TYR A 530 -10.02 2.09 21.97
C TYR A 530 -10.28 0.93 22.94
N ASN A 531 -11.01 -0.06 22.49
CA ASN A 531 -11.07 -1.39 23.10
C ASN A 531 -10.63 -2.43 22.07
N THR A 532 -9.40 -2.94 22.19
CA THR A 532 -8.87 -4.00 21.31
C THR A 532 -9.03 -5.39 21.90
N SER A 533 -9.74 -5.54 23.03
CA SER A 533 -10.02 -6.83 23.67
C SER A 533 -11.26 -7.52 23.07
N ASP A 534 -11.41 -8.81 23.35
CA ASP A 534 -12.59 -9.59 23.00
C ASP A 534 -13.71 -9.49 24.07
N GLU A 535 -13.63 -8.53 24.98
CA GLU A 535 -14.58 -8.33 26.06
C GLU A 535 -15.14 -6.91 26.09
N THR A 536 -16.30 -6.73 26.69
CA THR A 536 -16.85 -5.39 26.98
C THR A 536 -16.04 -4.73 28.07
N VAL A 537 -15.67 -3.47 27.88
CA VAL A 537 -14.97 -2.67 28.88
C VAL A 537 -15.80 -1.46 29.29
N SER A 538 -15.52 -0.93 30.48
CA SER A 538 -16.13 0.30 30.98
C SER A 538 -15.06 1.30 31.36
N ALA A 539 -15.18 2.54 30.88
CA ALA A 539 -14.27 3.64 31.17
C ALA A 539 -15.02 4.78 31.91
N ALA A 540 -14.60 5.10 33.12
CA ALA A 540 -15.13 6.26 33.85
C ALA A 540 -14.41 7.53 33.35
N LEU A 541 -15.16 8.44 32.71
CA LEU A 541 -14.60 9.66 32.11
C LEU A 541 -14.44 10.80 33.13
N SER A 542 -15.12 10.71 34.29
CA SER A 542 -15.01 11.72 35.36
C SER A 542 -13.56 11.91 35.79
N ASP A 543 -13.18 13.16 36.05
CA ASP A 543 -11.82 13.55 36.47
C ASP A 543 -10.71 13.23 35.44
N THR A 544 -11.05 12.95 34.17
CA THR A 544 -10.10 12.79 33.06
C THR A 544 -10.22 13.93 32.05
N ALA A 545 -9.33 13.96 31.07
CA ALA A 545 -9.39 14.91 29.94
C ALA A 545 -10.63 14.73 29.06
N LEU A 546 -11.39 13.63 29.21
CA LEU A 546 -12.59 13.32 28.45
C LEU A 546 -13.88 13.65 29.22
N SER A 547 -13.77 14.19 30.43
CA SER A 547 -14.94 14.53 31.29
C SER A 547 -15.85 15.54 30.60
N GLY A 548 -17.15 15.24 30.59
CA GLY A 548 -18.19 16.09 29.99
C GLY A 548 -18.27 16.05 28.46
N MET A 549 -17.44 15.24 27.77
CA MET A 549 -17.60 14.99 26.34
C MET A 549 -18.78 14.06 26.07
N ALA A 550 -19.41 14.21 24.91
CA ALA A 550 -20.47 13.34 24.41
C ALA A 550 -19.98 12.42 23.30
N ILE A 551 -20.67 11.30 23.06
CA ILE A 551 -20.36 10.42 21.93
C ILE A 551 -20.62 11.18 20.63
N ARG A 552 -19.56 11.32 19.81
CA ARG A 552 -19.62 11.91 18.48
C ARG A 552 -19.86 10.86 17.39
N GLY A 553 -19.27 9.68 17.56
CA GLY A 553 -19.41 8.55 16.67
C GLY A 553 -18.60 7.35 17.15
N TYR A 554 -18.86 6.19 16.58
CA TYR A 554 -18.13 4.98 16.98
C TYR A 554 -18.12 3.90 15.90
N LEU A 555 -17.23 2.93 16.08
CA LEU A 555 -17.09 1.73 15.28
C LEU A 555 -17.26 0.51 16.17
N THR A 556 -18.18 -0.37 15.80
CA THR A 556 -18.41 -1.68 16.42
C THR A 556 -18.53 -2.74 15.35
N LEU A 557 -18.37 -4.03 15.72
CA LEU A 557 -18.24 -5.12 14.77
C LEU A 557 -19.54 -5.41 14.02
N ASN A 558 -20.67 -5.50 14.76
CA ASN A 558 -21.94 -5.99 14.23
C ASN A 558 -23.12 -5.12 14.70
N GLY A 559 -22.90 -3.80 14.82
CA GLY A 559 -23.95 -2.85 15.20
C GLY A 559 -24.25 -2.78 16.70
N GLU A 560 -23.34 -3.29 17.54
CA GLU A 560 -23.45 -3.12 18.99
C GLU A 560 -23.40 -1.63 19.32
N VAL A 561 -24.11 -1.22 20.38
CA VAL A 561 -24.23 0.17 20.78
C VAL A 561 -23.21 0.47 21.89
N ILE A 562 -22.44 1.53 21.71
CA ILE A 562 -21.64 2.14 22.77
C ILE A 562 -22.55 3.10 23.54
N THR A 563 -22.55 2.99 24.87
CA THR A 563 -23.36 3.86 25.73
C THR A 563 -22.49 4.70 26.66
N LEU A 564 -22.97 5.92 26.96
CA LEU A 564 -22.35 6.83 27.94
C LEU A 564 -23.43 7.21 28.97
N ASP A 565 -23.36 6.57 30.14
CA ASP A 565 -24.29 6.78 31.23
C ASP A 565 -23.55 7.32 32.47
N SER A 566 -23.94 8.51 32.93
CA SER A 566 -23.36 9.13 34.14
C SER A 566 -21.81 9.16 34.11
N ASP A 567 -21.24 9.60 32.97
CA ASP A 567 -19.79 9.64 32.69
C ASP A 567 -19.10 8.26 32.67
N VAL A 568 -19.85 7.17 32.54
CA VAL A 568 -19.30 5.84 32.31
C VAL A 568 -19.57 5.41 30.89
N LEU A 569 -18.49 5.31 30.10
CA LEU A 569 -18.51 4.80 28.73
C LEU A 569 -18.46 3.28 28.76
N SER A 570 -19.46 2.61 28.15
CA SER A 570 -19.46 1.15 27.98
C SER A 570 -19.21 0.81 26.53
N MET A 571 -18.14 0.04 26.28
CA MET A 571 -17.65 -0.30 24.96
C MET A 571 -17.63 -1.81 24.73
N PRO A 572 -18.32 -2.34 23.73
CA PRO A 572 -18.24 -3.76 23.36
C PRO A 572 -16.81 -4.14 22.92
N ALA A 573 -16.61 -5.45 22.72
CA ALA A 573 -15.37 -6.00 22.16
C ALA A 573 -14.98 -5.31 20.84
N LYS A 574 -13.66 -5.12 20.62
CA LYS A 574 -13.10 -4.62 19.34
C LYS A 574 -13.84 -3.39 18.81
N SER A 575 -13.85 -2.31 19.60
CA SER A 575 -14.56 -1.09 19.28
C SER A 575 -13.72 0.17 19.45
N VAL A 576 -14.11 1.23 18.76
CA VAL A 576 -13.51 2.57 18.85
C VAL A 576 -14.62 3.57 19.05
N CYS A 577 -14.43 4.52 19.98
CA CYS A 577 -15.38 5.59 20.25
C CYS A 577 -14.70 6.94 20.11
N ILE A 578 -15.34 7.87 19.40
CA ILE A 578 -14.96 9.28 19.32
C ILE A 578 -15.88 10.09 20.21
N LEU A 579 -15.29 10.91 21.05
CA LEU A 579 -15.95 11.82 21.97
C LEU A 579 -15.65 13.28 21.59
N LYS A 580 -16.62 14.17 21.75
CA LYS A 580 -16.43 15.62 21.56
C LYS A 580 -17.30 16.44 22.48
#